data_e44bbebc2f932518c4a821cb7134dfb4
#
_entry.id   e44bbebc2f932518c4a821cb7134dfb4
#
_cell.length_a   1.000
_cell.length_b   1.000
_cell.length_c   1.000
_cell.angle_alpha   90.00
_cell.angle_beta   90.00
_cell.angle_gamma   90.00
#
_symmetry.space_group_name_H-M   'P 1'
#
loop_
_entity.id
_entity.type
_entity.pdbx_description
1 polymer ?
#
loop_
_entity_poly.entity_id
_entity_poly.type
_entity_poly.pdbx_seq_one_letter_code
_entity_poly.pdbx_strand_id
1 'polypeptide(L)'
;IHKDFLEVDLYQFKEHLPLLMLGNFPYNISTQIMFKIIESRPIVAVMIGMFQKEVALRIASKHKQKDYGILSVLTQAYYDVEYLFDVPPASFNPPPKVDSGVLKIQLKPEDPIGFDYKKLKLVVKAAFNQRRKTLRNSMKGLNIQSPEFEKFTNLRPEQCSVADFIEMSRMIL
;
A
#
# COMPACT_ATOMS: atom_id res chain seq x y z
N ILE A 1 5.30 -7.40 -24.83
CA ILE A 1 6.52 -6.65 -24.43
C ILE A 1 7.33 -7.57 -23.52
N HIS A 2 8.51 -7.96 -23.97
CA HIS A 2 9.46 -8.71 -23.14
C HIS A 2 10.39 -7.71 -22.43
N LYS A 3 10.05 -7.34 -21.20
CA LYS A 3 10.77 -6.34 -20.40
C LYS A 3 10.52 -6.56 -18.90
N ASP A 4 11.48 -6.17 -18.05
CA ASP A 4 11.24 -6.13 -16.61
C ASP A 4 10.07 -5.17 -16.30
N PHE A 5 9.07 -5.68 -15.58
CA PHE A 5 7.89 -4.89 -15.24
C PHE A 5 8.24 -3.60 -14.49
N LEU A 6 9.28 -3.62 -13.65
CA LEU A 6 9.69 -2.43 -12.91
C LEU A 6 10.25 -1.32 -13.80
N GLU A 7 10.74 -1.67 -14.99
CA GLU A 7 11.26 -0.73 -15.99
C GLU A 7 10.22 -0.27 -17.01
N VAL A 8 9.04 -0.93 -17.07
CA VAL A 8 7.97 -0.55 -17.98
C VAL A 8 7.37 0.78 -17.56
N ASP A 9 7.38 1.78 -18.42
CA ASP A 9 6.59 2.98 -18.23
C ASP A 9 5.12 2.68 -18.55
N LEU A 10 4.26 2.67 -17.52
CA LEU A 10 2.84 2.39 -17.71
C LEU A 10 2.12 3.52 -18.48
N TYR A 11 2.66 4.75 -18.48
CA TYR A 11 2.10 5.86 -19.24
C TYR A 11 2.16 5.68 -20.76
N GLN A 12 3.03 4.77 -21.26
CA GLN A 12 3.02 4.41 -22.69
C GLN A 12 1.68 3.83 -23.16
N PHE A 13 0.84 3.34 -22.24
CA PHE A 13 -0.47 2.75 -22.54
C PHE A 13 -1.63 3.73 -22.35
N LYS A 14 -1.38 5.02 -22.24
CA LYS A 14 -2.39 6.05 -21.96
C LYS A 14 -3.59 6.05 -22.93
N GLU A 15 -3.41 5.56 -24.15
CA GLU A 15 -4.49 5.45 -25.15
C GLU A 15 -5.44 4.25 -24.86
N HIS A 16 -5.06 3.37 -23.95
CA HIS A 16 -5.83 2.17 -23.58
C HIS A 16 -6.37 2.23 -22.13
N LEU A 17 -6.53 3.42 -21.60
CA LEU A 17 -7.02 3.61 -20.23
C LEU A 17 -8.53 3.35 -20.10
N PRO A 18 -8.98 2.85 -18.97
CA PRO A 18 -8.20 2.46 -17.78
C PRO A 18 -7.55 1.07 -17.93
N LEU A 19 -6.33 0.90 -17.38
CA LEU A 19 -5.65 -0.40 -17.40
C LEU A 19 -6.22 -1.36 -16.36
N LEU A 20 -6.48 -2.58 -16.81
CA LEU A 20 -6.73 -3.73 -15.96
C LEU A 20 -5.46 -4.59 -15.95
N MET A 21 -4.93 -4.87 -14.76
CA MET A 21 -3.75 -5.70 -14.60
C MET A 21 -4.13 -7.04 -13.99
N LEU A 22 -3.66 -8.12 -14.64
CA LEU A 22 -3.76 -9.47 -14.11
C LEU A 22 -2.36 -10.09 -14.09
N GLY A 23 -1.93 -10.63 -12.94
CA GLY A 23 -0.59 -11.18 -12.87
C GLY A 23 -0.34 -12.19 -11.76
N ASN A 24 0.53 -13.16 -12.10
CA ASN A 24 1.24 -13.95 -11.12
C ASN A 24 2.59 -13.24 -10.90
N PHE A 25 2.73 -12.53 -9.79
CA PHE A 25 3.88 -11.67 -9.56
C PHE A 25 5.04 -12.41 -8.87
N PRO A 26 6.30 -12.15 -9.29
CA PRO A 26 7.46 -12.70 -8.59
C PRO A 26 7.49 -12.24 -7.13
N TYR A 27 7.69 -13.19 -6.21
CA TYR A 27 7.58 -12.91 -4.76
C TYR A 27 8.63 -11.92 -4.25
N ASN A 28 9.84 -11.98 -4.80
CA ASN A 28 10.97 -11.14 -4.39
C ASN A 28 10.80 -9.65 -4.72
N ILE A 29 9.91 -9.29 -5.65
CA ILE A 29 9.65 -7.90 -6.06
C ILE A 29 8.21 -7.45 -5.82
N SER A 30 7.41 -8.24 -5.10
CA SER A 30 5.99 -7.95 -4.84
C SER A 30 5.76 -6.55 -4.27
N THR A 31 6.60 -6.13 -3.32
CA THR A 31 6.51 -4.80 -2.70
C THR A 31 6.79 -3.67 -3.69
N GLN A 32 7.81 -3.84 -4.55
CA GLN A 32 8.15 -2.85 -5.57
C GLN A 32 7.05 -2.73 -6.63
N ILE A 33 6.45 -3.87 -7.02
CA ILE A 33 5.29 -3.89 -7.93
C ILE A 33 4.13 -3.09 -7.34
N MET A 34 3.79 -3.30 -6.07
CA MET A 34 2.72 -2.55 -5.41
C MET A 34 3.01 -1.05 -5.35
N PHE A 35 4.24 -0.65 -5.03
CA PHE A 35 4.61 0.77 -5.06
C PHE A 35 4.50 1.36 -6.46
N LYS A 36 4.95 0.64 -7.49
CA LYS A 36 4.81 1.08 -8.88
C LYS A 36 3.35 1.27 -9.28
N ILE A 37 2.47 0.35 -8.91
CA ILE A 37 1.03 0.46 -9.19
C ILE A 37 0.46 1.71 -8.50
N ILE A 38 0.76 1.91 -7.21
CA ILE A 38 0.29 3.09 -6.45
C ILE A 38 0.81 4.39 -7.07
N GLU A 39 2.05 4.41 -7.52
CA GLU A 39 2.68 5.59 -8.14
C GLU A 39 2.18 5.85 -9.56
N SER A 40 1.68 4.82 -10.23
CA SER A 40 1.12 4.91 -11.59
C SER A 40 -0.40 5.11 -11.63
N ARG A 41 -1.04 5.41 -10.50
CA ARG A 41 -2.44 5.84 -10.52
C ARG A 41 -2.56 7.20 -11.22
N PRO A 42 -3.61 7.54 -11.93
CA PRO A 42 -4.87 6.82 -12.12
C PRO A 42 -4.87 5.80 -13.26
N ILE A 43 -3.72 5.46 -13.83
CA ILE A 43 -3.62 4.59 -15.01
C ILE A 43 -4.15 3.19 -14.73
N VAL A 44 -3.77 2.61 -13.57
CA VAL A 44 -4.20 1.27 -13.17
C VAL A 44 -5.50 1.35 -12.39
N ALA A 45 -6.61 1.04 -13.03
CA ALA A 45 -7.92 1.07 -12.40
C ALA A 45 -8.19 -0.16 -11.54
N VAL A 46 -7.77 -1.34 -12.00
CA VAL A 46 -7.95 -2.61 -11.29
C VAL A 46 -6.68 -3.44 -11.45
N MET A 47 -6.25 -4.08 -10.37
CA MET A 47 -5.26 -5.14 -10.44
C MET A 47 -5.79 -6.37 -9.69
N ILE A 48 -5.67 -7.54 -10.32
CA ILE A 48 -5.84 -8.84 -9.66
C ILE A 48 -4.49 -9.53 -9.72
N GLY A 49 -3.92 -9.83 -8.55
CA GLY A 49 -2.56 -10.34 -8.47
C GLY A 49 -2.40 -11.44 -7.42
N MET A 50 -1.52 -12.38 -7.74
CA MET A 50 -1.08 -13.40 -6.82
C MET A 50 0.27 -13.02 -6.22
N PHE A 51 0.36 -13.10 -4.91
CA PHE A 51 1.52 -12.78 -4.09
C PHE A 51 1.78 -13.87 -3.06
N GLN A 52 2.90 -13.81 -2.35
CA GLN A 52 3.02 -14.56 -1.10
C GLN A 52 1.86 -14.20 -0.18
N LYS A 53 1.26 -15.20 0.47
CA LYS A 53 0.10 -15.02 1.37
C LYS A 53 0.34 -13.93 2.41
N GLU A 54 1.51 -13.91 3.04
CA GLU A 54 1.88 -12.89 4.03
C GLU A 54 1.82 -11.47 3.43
N VAL A 55 2.31 -11.29 2.20
CA VAL A 55 2.29 -9.97 1.52
C VAL A 55 0.86 -9.57 1.18
N ALA A 56 0.06 -10.51 0.63
CA ALA A 56 -1.34 -10.27 0.31
C ALA A 56 -2.17 -9.90 1.56
N LEU A 57 -1.99 -10.64 2.66
CA LEU A 57 -2.63 -10.32 3.94
C LEU A 57 -2.21 -8.95 4.48
N ARG A 58 -0.92 -8.61 4.37
CA ARG A 58 -0.41 -7.29 4.78
C ARG A 58 -1.04 -6.15 3.98
N ILE A 59 -1.23 -6.32 2.67
CA ILE A 59 -1.88 -5.30 1.82
C ILE A 59 -3.36 -5.14 2.21
N ALA A 60 -4.06 -6.24 2.50
CA ALA A 60 -5.47 -6.25 2.84
C ALA A 60 -5.79 -5.90 4.30
N SER A 61 -4.79 -5.93 5.19
CA SER A 61 -4.98 -5.70 6.63
C SER A 61 -5.52 -4.31 6.93
N LYS A 62 -6.48 -4.26 7.88
CA LYS A 62 -7.06 -3.01 8.42
C LYS A 62 -6.33 -2.60 9.70
N HIS A 63 -6.50 -1.33 10.11
CA HIS A 63 -5.94 -0.84 11.37
C HIS A 63 -6.37 -1.72 12.56
N LYS A 64 -5.51 -1.78 13.56
CA LYS A 64 -5.60 -2.67 14.74
C LYS A 64 -5.33 -4.15 14.45
N GLN A 65 -5.11 -4.56 13.20
CA GLN A 65 -4.70 -5.91 12.86
C GLN A 65 -3.15 -6.05 12.88
N LYS A 66 -2.67 -7.28 13.13
CA LYS A 66 -1.25 -7.60 13.29
C LYS A 66 -0.42 -7.23 12.06
N ASP A 67 -0.94 -7.49 10.86
CA ASP A 67 -0.22 -7.34 9.61
C ASP A 67 -0.36 -5.95 8.98
N TYR A 68 -1.15 -5.07 9.63
CA TYR A 68 -1.31 -3.69 9.18
C TYR A 68 -0.01 -2.92 9.20
N GLY A 69 0.32 -2.23 8.11
CA GLY A 69 1.59 -1.56 7.95
C GLY A 69 1.65 -0.61 6.75
N ILE A 70 2.87 -0.30 6.31
CA ILE A 70 3.13 0.67 5.24
C ILE A 70 2.33 0.33 3.96
N LEU A 71 2.39 -0.94 3.51
CA LEU A 71 1.68 -1.37 2.30
C LEU A 71 0.16 -1.26 2.45
N SER A 72 -0.38 -1.61 3.64
CA SER A 72 -1.81 -1.48 3.92
C SER A 72 -2.26 -0.04 3.73
N VAL A 73 -1.59 0.90 4.41
CA VAL A 73 -1.98 2.32 4.40
C VAL A 73 -1.84 2.91 2.99
N LEU A 74 -0.68 2.74 2.35
CA LEU A 74 -0.41 3.36 1.06
C LEU A 74 -1.29 2.78 -0.06
N THR A 75 -1.62 1.48 -0.02
CA THR A 75 -2.54 0.89 -1.00
C THR A 75 -3.97 1.37 -0.73
N GLN A 76 -4.44 1.22 0.51
CA GLN A 76 -5.82 1.52 0.86
C GLN A 76 -6.14 3.02 0.88
N ALA A 77 -5.15 3.89 0.83
CA ALA A 77 -5.37 5.33 0.61
C ALA A 77 -6.02 5.60 -0.76
N TYR A 78 -5.71 4.80 -1.78
CA TYR A 78 -6.16 5.02 -3.15
C TYR A 78 -7.04 3.91 -3.71
N TYR A 79 -6.90 2.70 -3.19
CA TYR A 79 -7.56 1.51 -3.71
C TYR A 79 -8.41 0.85 -2.64
N ASP A 80 -9.56 0.32 -3.04
CA ASP A 80 -10.26 -0.69 -2.28
C ASP A 80 -9.53 -2.02 -2.47
N VAL A 81 -9.35 -2.77 -1.37
CA VAL A 81 -8.57 -4.01 -1.35
C VAL A 81 -9.47 -5.16 -0.91
N GLU A 82 -9.52 -6.20 -1.72
CA GLU A 82 -10.26 -7.42 -1.46
C GLU A 82 -9.31 -8.62 -1.52
N TYR A 83 -9.22 -9.39 -0.43
CA TYR A 83 -8.53 -10.67 -0.41
C TYR A 83 -9.48 -11.73 -0.96
N LEU A 84 -9.12 -12.38 -2.07
CA LEU A 84 -10.00 -13.27 -2.78
C LEU A 84 -9.92 -14.71 -2.26
N PHE A 85 -8.73 -15.33 -2.34
CA PHE A 85 -8.53 -16.72 -1.92
C PHE A 85 -7.05 -17.08 -1.77
N ASP A 86 -6.82 -18.20 -1.11
CA ASP A 86 -5.50 -18.83 -0.98
C ASP A 86 -5.20 -19.76 -2.15
N VAL A 87 -3.92 -19.87 -2.53
CA VAL A 87 -3.42 -20.86 -3.48
C VAL A 87 -2.32 -21.66 -2.80
N PRO A 88 -2.54 -22.98 -2.56
CA PRO A 88 -1.56 -23.80 -1.86
C PRO A 88 -0.35 -24.13 -2.74
N PRO A 89 0.82 -24.41 -2.14
CA PRO A 89 2.04 -24.78 -2.86
C PRO A 89 1.88 -25.90 -3.87
N ALA A 90 1.02 -26.88 -3.57
CA ALA A 90 0.76 -28.02 -4.44
C ALA A 90 0.16 -27.65 -5.82
N SER A 91 -0.33 -26.41 -5.96
CA SER A 91 -0.85 -25.90 -7.24
C SER A 91 0.27 -25.47 -8.22
N PHE A 92 1.53 -25.59 -7.83
CA PHE A 92 2.68 -25.13 -8.64
C PHE A 92 3.67 -26.25 -8.91
N ASN A 93 4.38 -26.13 -10.02
CA ASN A 93 5.51 -27.01 -10.38
C ASN A 93 6.71 -26.17 -10.86
N PRO A 94 7.81 -26.09 -10.11
CA PRO A 94 8.01 -26.64 -8.76
C PRO A 94 7.20 -25.89 -7.70
N PRO A 95 6.84 -26.53 -6.57
CA PRO A 95 6.05 -25.90 -5.52
C PRO A 95 6.89 -24.86 -4.76
N PRO A 96 6.34 -23.69 -4.46
CA PRO A 96 6.96 -22.69 -3.60
C PRO A 96 6.98 -23.19 -2.14
N LYS A 97 7.79 -22.52 -1.30
CA LYS A 97 7.91 -22.89 0.13
C LYS A 97 6.77 -22.35 1.01
N VAL A 98 5.92 -21.47 0.46
CA VAL A 98 4.88 -20.75 1.18
C VAL A 98 3.59 -20.71 0.38
N ASP A 99 2.47 -20.56 1.06
CA ASP A 99 1.18 -20.32 0.43
C ASP A 99 1.19 -19.00 -0.33
N SER A 100 0.36 -18.94 -1.35
CA SER A 100 0.05 -17.71 -2.10
C SER A 100 -1.32 -17.18 -1.71
N GLY A 101 -1.52 -15.89 -1.90
CA GLY A 101 -2.81 -15.24 -1.76
C GLY A 101 -3.12 -14.42 -2.99
N VAL A 102 -4.33 -14.51 -3.47
CA VAL A 102 -4.83 -13.68 -4.57
C VAL A 102 -5.63 -12.52 -3.99
N LEU A 103 -5.31 -11.32 -4.44
CA LEU A 103 -6.05 -10.13 -4.06
C LEU A 103 -6.46 -9.32 -5.28
N LYS A 104 -7.55 -8.59 -5.13
CA LYS A 104 -8.01 -7.56 -6.05
C LYS A 104 -7.82 -6.21 -5.40
N ILE A 105 -7.26 -5.26 -6.14
CA ILE A 105 -7.32 -3.85 -5.78
C ILE A 105 -8.06 -3.09 -6.88
N GLN A 106 -8.89 -2.14 -6.49
CA GLN A 106 -9.69 -1.31 -7.38
C GLN A 106 -9.53 0.15 -6.99
N LEU A 107 -9.15 0.99 -7.97
CA LEU A 107 -8.98 2.41 -7.76
C LEU A 107 -10.30 3.02 -7.25
N LYS A 108 -10.23 3.79 -6.18
CA LYS A 108 -11.38 4.49 -5.65
C LYS A 108 -11.86 5.56 -6.65
N PRO A 109 -13.18 5.77 -6.78
CA PRO A 109 -13.72 6.75 -7.72
C PRO A 109 -13.31 8.18 -7.38
N GLU A 110 -13.08 8.45 -6.10
CA GLU A 110 -12.57 9.74 -5.64
C GLU A 110 -11.11 9.57 -5.24
N ASP A 111 -10.19 10.22 -5.98
CA ASP A 111 -8.86 10.47 -5.44
C ASP A 111 -9.09 11.30 -4.17
N PRO A 112 -8.64 10.87 -2.98
CA PRO A 112 -8.84 11.64 -1.76
C PRO A 112 -8.23 13.02 -1.98
N ILE A 113 -9.11 13.98 -2.27
CA ILE A 113 -8.77 15.33 -2.68
C ILE A 113 -7.87 15.95 -1.62
N GLY A 114 -6.73 16.48 -2.07
CA GLY A 114 -5.92 17.39 -1.27
C GLY A 114 -4.89 16.78 -0.35
N PHE A 115 -4.32 15.59 -0.65
CA PHE A 115 -3.08 15.18 0.01
C PHE A 115 -1.98 14.79 -0.99
N ASP A 116 -0.74 15.09 -0.60
CA ASP A 116 0.44 14.74 -1.39
C ASP A 116 0.90 13.32 -1.04
N TYR A 117 0.99 12.44 -2.05
CA TYR A 117 1.50 11.07 -1.89
C TYR A 117 2.90 11.04 -1.25
N LYS A 118 3.78 11.98 -1.59
CA LYS A 118 5.14 12.03 -1.01
C LYS A 118 5.07 12.32 0.49
N LYS A 119 4.22 13.26 0.91
CA LYS A 119 3.99 13.58 2.32
C LYS A 119 3.34 12.39 3.04
N LEU A 120 2.32 11.75 2.45
CA LEU A 120 1.71 10.55 3.01
C LEU A 120 2.74 9.42 3.19
N LYS A 121 3.54 9.13 2.15
CA LYS A 121 4.59 8.11 2.19
C LYS A 121 5.64 8.41 3.27
N LEU A 122 5.99 9.67 3.47
CA LEU A 122 6.92 10.12 4.50
C LEU A 122 6.35 9.86 5.90
N VAL A 123 5.12 10.30 6.17
CA VAL A 123 4.42 10.08 7.46
C VAL A 123 4.33 8.60 7.78
N VAL A 124 3.81 7.81 6.84
CA VAL A 124 3.59 6.38 7.04
C VAL A 124 4.90 5.64 7.31
N LYS A 125 5.96 5.96 6.55
CA LYS A 125 7.29 5.37 6.80
C LYS A 125 7.86 5.78 8.16
N ALA A 126 7.80 7.06 8.53
CA ALA A 126 8.29 7.52 9.82
C ALA A 126 7.57 6.83 10.98
N ALA A 127 6.25 6.71 10.89
CA ALA A 127 5.44 6.05 11.91
C ALA A 127 5.79 4.56 12.06
N PHE A 128 5.79 3.78 10.96
CA PHE A 128 5.98 2.33 11.01
C PHE A 128 7.45 1.88 11.16
N ASN A 129 8.44 2.72 10.84
CA ASN A 129 9.86 2.40 11.10
C ASN A 129 10.12 2.20 12.60
N GLN A 130 9.30 2.79 13.46
CA GLN A 130 9.37 2.63 14.92
C GLN A 130 8.03 2.12 15.47
N ARG A 131 7.50 1.06 14.89
CA ARG A 131 6.15 0.53 15.16
C ARG A 131 5.79 0.39 16.66
N ARG A 132 6.78 0.05 17.51
CA ARG A 132 6.56 -0.11 18.97
C ARG A 132 6.50 1.22 19.74
N LYS A 133 6.83 2.34 19.11
CA LYS A 133 6.79 3.67 19.72
C LYS A 133 5.49 4.38 19.41
N THR A 134 5.12 5.34 20.26
CA THR A 134 4.03 6.28 19.97
C THR A 134 4.39 7.23 18.84
N LEU A 135 3.38 7.79 18.18
CA LEU A 135 3.60 8.72 17.08
C LEU A 135 4.37 9.98 17.50
N ARG A 136 4.21 10.43 18.73
CA ARG A 136 5.07 11.49 19.32
C ARG A 136 6.54 11.21 19.15
N ASN A 137 6.97 9.97 19.35
CA ASN A 137 8.36 9.58 19.28
C ASN A 137 8.81 9.22 17.85
N SER A 138 7.99 8.47 17.10
CA SER A 138 8.35 8.01 15.77
C SER A 138 8.35 9.12 14.72
N MET A 139 7.54 10.16 14.93
CA MET A 139 7.40 11.28 13.99
C MET A 139 8.13 12.55 14.44
N LYS A 140 8.92 12.49 15.51
CA LYS A 140 9.66 13.65 16.06
C LYS A 140 10.57 14.37 15.04
N GLY A 141 11.05 13.65 14.03
CA GLY A 141 11.88 14.21 12.95
C GLY A 141 11.10 14.89 11.82
N LEU A 142 9.76 14.84 11.86
CA LEU A 142 8.92 15.51 10.87
C LEU A 142 8.52 16.91 11.38
N ASN A 143 8.53 17.88 10.46
CA ASN A 143 8.11 19.24 10.78
C ASN A 143 6.57 19.34 10.80
N ILE A 144 5.96 18.89 11.88
CA ILE A 144 4.51 18.96 12.11
C ILE A 144 4.27 20.08 13.11
N GLN A 145 3.62 21.15 12.67
CA GLN A 145 3.34 22.34 13.49
C GLN A 145 1.84 22.53 13.79
N SER A 146 1.03 21.53 13.48
CA SER A 146 -0.42 21.60 13.72
C SER A 146 -0.78 21.18 15.15
N PRO A 147 -1.53 22.00 15.90
CA PRO A 147 -2.09 21.61 17.21
C PRO A 147 -2.98 20.36 17.11
N GLU A 148 -3.62 20.13 15.97
CA GLU A 148 -4.49 18.98 15.71
C GLU A 148 -3.73 17.65 15.75
N PHE A 149 -2.41 17.67 15.59
CA PHE A 149 -1.56 16.48 15.72
C PHE A 149 -1.57 15.91 17.14
N GLU A 150 -1.89 16.70 18.16
CA GLU A 150 -1.88 16.27 19.56
C GLU A 150 -2.77 15.05 19.81
N LYS A 151 -3.91 14.94 19.10
CA LYS A 151 -4.83 13.79 19.23
C LYS A 151 -4.21 12.45 18.82
N PHE A 152 -3.15 12.47 18.00
CA PHE A 152 -2.46 11.27 17.50
C PHE A 152 -1.22 10.91 18.33
N THR A 153 -0.67 11.83 19.09
CA THR A 153 0.68 11.71 19.68
C THR A 153 0.87 10.48 20.57
N ASN A 154 -0.17 10.07 21.30
CA ASN A 154 -0.13 8.93 22.21
C ASN A 154 -0.50 7.60 21.54
N LEU A 155 -0.94 7.61 20.29
CA LEU A 155 -1.27 6.42 19.52
C LEU A 155 0.01 5.75 18.98
N ARG A 156 -0.09 4.43 18.73
CA ARG A 156 0.88 3.70 17.94
C ARG A 156 0.40 3.63 16.48
N PRO A 157 1.32 3.44 15.50
CA PRO A 157 0.96 3.41 14.08
C PRO A 157 -0.19 2.46 13.73
N GLU A 158 -0.20 1.26 14.32
CA GLU A 158 -1.24 0.27 14.03
C GLU A 158 -2.63 0.64 14.54
N GLN A 159 -2.73 1.63 15.42
CA GLN A 159 -4.01 2.11 15.95
C GLN A 159 -4.65 3.15 15.04
N CYS A 160 -3.87 3.75 14.14
CA CYS A 160 -4.32 4.80 13.23
C CYS A 160 -4.93 4.21 11.96
N SER A 161 -6.07 4.74 11.56
CA SER A 161 -6.71 4.41 10.28
C SER A 161 -5.96 5.04 9.09
N VAL A 162 -6.33 4.64 7.87
CA VAL A 162 -5.82 5.29 6.66
C VAL A 162 -6.19 6.77 6.62
N ALA A 163 -7.41 7.11 7.05
CA ALA A 163 -7.87 8.50 7.11
C ALA A 163 -7.03 9.34 8.08
N ASP A 164 -6.65 8.78 9.23
CA ASP A 164 -5.76 9.46 10.19
C ASP A 164 -4.39 9.75 9.57
N PHE A 165 -3.82 8.81 8.81
CA PHE A 165 -2.54 9.03 8.10
C PHE A 165 -2.66 10.10 7.01
N ILE A 166 -3.77 10.13 6.27
CA ILE A 166 -4.05 11.18 5.29
C ILE A 166 -4.15 12.54 5.99
N GLU A 167 -4.88 12.62 7.10
CA GLU A 167 -4.99 13.84 7.89
C GLU A 167 -3.61 14.31 8.39
N MET A 168 -2.82 13.42 8.99
CA MET A 168 -1.45 13.73 9.42
C MET A 168 -0.54 14.21 8.28
N SER A 169 -0.71 13.66 7.07
CA SER A 169 0.11 14.06 5.92
C SER A 169 -0.13 15.50 5.46
N ARG A 170 -1.34 16.03 5.72
CA ARG A 170 -1.70 17.44 5.43
C ARG A 170 -1.07 18.42 6.42
N MET A 171 -0.67 17.94 7.59
CA MET A 171 -0.07 18.75 8.66
C MET A 171 1.45 18.95 8.50
N ILE A 172 2.07 18.27 7.53
CA ILE A 172 3.51 18.44 7.23
C ILE A 172 3.70 19.68 6.35
N LEU A 173 4.64 20.55 6.74
CA LEU A 173 5.06 21.72 5.99
C LEU A 173 5.94 21.37 4.79
#